data_f4af525f290dbebb82e57a8ab6e841cb
#
_entry.id   f4af525f290dbebb82e57a8ab6e841cb
#
_cell.length_a   1.000
_cell.length_b   1.000
_cell.length_c   1.000
_cell.angle_alpha   90.00
_cell.angle_beta   90.00
_cell.angle_gamma   90.00
#
_symmetry.space_group_name_H-M   'P 1'
#
loop_
_entity.id
_entity.type
_entity.pdbx_description
1 polymer ?
#
loop_
_entity_poly.entity_id
_entity_poly.type
_entity_poly.pdbx_seq_one_letter_code
_entity_poly.pdbx_strand_id
1 'polypeptide(L)'
;MKTNMGKVFTTLLCMMMCLSLYAQEFTLGMVVGSWTFSAPDAPYGYQKGTCQIKKTGENLSAVFTISDTEMTVKEIKKESDTYKCNFYVDGTYVSLTFIQEGKNKLTGKANAEGMVIPVTFTKIVKAVQAR
;
A
#
# COMPACT_ATOMS: atom_id res chain seq x y z
N MET A 1 36.29 4.57 -34.03
CA MET A 1 35.32 5.58 -33.78
C MET A 1 33.95 5.07 -33.65
N LYS A 2 33.49 4.27 -34.58
CA LYS A 2 32.13 3.75 -34.52
C LYS A 2 31.89 2.88 -33.32
N THR A 3 32.87 2.13 -32.87
CA THR A 3 32.72 1.24 -31.73
C THR A 3 32.42 2.00 -30.45
N ASN A 4 32.95 3.22 -30.34
CA ASN A 4 32.73 3.98 -29.10
C ASN A 4 31.29 4.44 -28.96
N MET A 5 30.62 4.72 -30.07
CA MET A 5 29.25 5.16 -30.00
C MET A 5 28.33 4.03 -29.53
N GLY A 6 28.60 2.80 -30.00
CA GLY A 6 27.80 1.65 -29.57
C GLY A 6 27.94 1.38 -28.09
N LYS A 7 29.15 1.53 -27.56
CA LYS A 7 29.36 1.28 -26.16
C LYS A 7 28.67 2.33 -25.28
N VAL A 8 28.71 3.57 -25.69
CA VAL A 8 28.06 4.64 -24.95
C VAL A 8 26.55 4.42 -24.93
N PHE A 9 25.99 4.01 -26.06
CA PHE A 9 24.56 3.77 -26.16
C PHE A 9 24.11 2.65 -25.23
N THR A 10 24.89 1.57 -25.19
CA THR A 10 24.56 0.42 -24.35
C THR A 10 24.63 0.79 -22.89
N THR A 11 25.63 1.56 -22.50
CA THR A 11 25.78 1.99 -21.11
C THR A 11 24.59 2.85 -20.67
N LEU A 12 24.15 3.75 -21.53
CA LEU A 12 23.03 4.61 -21.22
C LEU A 12 21.75 3.80 -21.00
N LEU A 13 21.53 2.80 -21.84
CA LEU A 13 20.36 1.96 -21.70
C LEU A 13 20.33 1.22 -20.36
N CYS A 14 21.50 0.71 -19.95
CA CYS A 14 21.60 0.02 -18.67
C CYS A 14 21.26 0.94 -17.50
N MET A 15 21.71 2.18 -17.56
CA MET A 15 21.44 3.14 -16.50
C MET A 15 19.94 3.43 -16.37
N MET A 16 19.26 3.51 -17.49
CA MET A 16 17.82 3.76 -17.46
C MET A 16 17.07 2.62 -16.81
N MET A 17 17.50 1.39 -17.07
CA MET A 17 16.86 0.24 -16.44
C MET A 17 17.06 0.22 -14.94
N CYS A 18 18.23 0.60 -14.49
CA CYS A 18 18.52 0.66 -13.05
C CYS A 18 17.62 1.69 -12.35
N LEU A 19 17.39 2.83 -12.99
CA LEU A 19 16.53 3.84 -12.42
C LEU A 19 15.09 3.34 -12.25
N SER A 20 14.63 2.54 -13.20
CA SER A 20 13.30 1.98 -13.10
C SER A 20 13.14 1.07 -11.89
N LEU A 21 14.18 0.28 -11.61
CA LEU A 21 14.16 -0.60 -10.46
C LEU A 21 14.10 0.18 -9.14
N TYR A 22 14.88 1.25 -9.07
CA TYR A 22 14.84 2.10 -7.89
C TYR A 22 13.46 2.71 -7.68
N ALA A 23 12.83 3.14 -8.74
CA ALA A 23 11.51 3.73 -8.62
C ALA A 23 10.49 2.75 -8.05
N GLN A 24 10.57 1.48 -8.45
CA GLN A 24 9.67 0.46 -7.93
C GLN A 24 9.88 0.23 -6.44
N GLU A 25 11.12 0.15 -6.01
CA GLU A 25 11.40 -0.05 -4.59
C GLU A 25 10.92 1.12 -3.76
N PHE A 26 11.11 2.31 -4.27
CA PHE A 26 10.68 3.51 -3.57
C PHE A 26 9.17 3.52 -3.40
N THR A 27 8.44 3.13 -4.45
CA THR A 27 6.97 3.10 -4.39
C THR A 27 6.48 2.11 -3.34
N LEU A 28 7.07 0.92 -3.30
CA LEU A 28 6.68 -0.06 -2.31
C LEU A 28 6.97 0.42 -0.89
N GLY A 29 8.10 1.10 -0.71
CA GLY A 29 8.45 1.61 0.61
C GLY A 29 7.53 2.71 1.09
N MET A 30 6.90 3.43 0.17
CA MET A 30 6.04 4.54 0.55
C MET A 30 4.74 4.09 1.22
N VAL A 31 4.28 2.86 0.95
CA VAL A 31 3.07 2.38 1.61
C VAL A 31 3.38 1.68 2.93
N VAL A 32 4.64 1.38 3.19
CA VAL A 32 5.03 0.75 4.46
C VAL A 32 4.91 1.77 5.58
N GLY A 33 4.32 1.38 6.69
CA GLY A 33 4.19 2.24 7.85
C GLY A 33 2.88 2.04 8.56
N SER A 34 2.60 2.95 9.46
CA SER A 34 1.36 2.90 10.24
C SER A 34 0.38 3.93 9.69
N TRP A 35 -0.86 3.52 9.58
CA TRP A 35 -1.91 4.34 8.98
C TRP A 35 -3.15 4.30 9.85
N THR A 36 -3.92 5.40 9.83
CA THR A 36 -5.28 5.37 10.35
C THR A 36 -6.20 5.27 9.16
N PHE A 37 -7.33 4.58 9.31
CA PHE A 37 -8.27 4.54 8.21
C PHE A 37 -9.63 5.05 8.64
N SER A 38 -10.37 5.53 7.66
CA SER A 38 -11.70 6.07 7.86
C SER A 38 -12.62 5.51 6.78
N ALA A 39 -13.73 4.91 7.19
CA ALA A 39 -14.72 4.35 6.28
C ALA A 39 -16.10 4.77 6.78
N PRO A 40 -16.50 6.03 6.53
CA PRO A 40 -17.74 6.55 7.11
C PRO A 40 -19.00 5.77 6.74
N ASP A 41 -18.99 5.10 5.59
CA ASP A 41 -20.14 4.34 5.15
C ASP A 41 -20.18 2.92 5.69
N ALA A 42 -19.19 2.54 6.47
CA ALA A 42 -19.18 1.20 7.07
C ALA A 42 -20.13 1.14 8.25
N PRO A 43 -20.54 -0.07 8.65
CA PRO A 43 -21.39 -0.22 9.82
C PRO A 43 -20.72 0.34 11.07
N TYR A 44 -21.53 0.70 12.02
CA TYR A 44 -21.03 1.25 13.27
C TYR A 44 -20.03 0.29 13.91
N GLY A 45 -18.92 0.82 14.38
CA GLY A 45 -17.85 0.01 14.95
C GLY A 45 -16.76 -0.32 13.96
N TYR A 46 -17.01 -0.15 12.66
CA TYR A 46 -16.02 -0.46 11.63
C TYR A 46 -15.63 0.76 10.82
N GLN A 47 -15.99 1.94 11.28
CA GLN A 47 -15.76 3.17 10.54
C GLN A 47 -14.37 3.74 10.70
N LYS A 48 -13.63 3.30 11.69
CA LYS A 48 -12.30 3.79 11.98
C LYS A 48 -11.42 2.67 12.48
N GLY A 49 -10.13 2.83 12.32
CA GLY A 49 -9.18 1.88 12.86
C GLY A 49 -7.79 2.23 12.42
N THR A 50 -6.86 1.32 12.65
CA THR A 50 -5.47 1.49 12.25
C THR A 50 -5.05 0.34 11.37
N CYS A 51 -3.98 0.59 10.60
CA CYS A 51 -3.43 -0.42 9.71
C CYS A 51 -1.93 -0.25 9.74
N GLN A 52 -1.21 -1.34 9.92
CA GLN A 52 0.24 -1.30 9.86
C GLN A 52 0.66 -2.14 8.68
N ILE A 53 1.31 -1.53 7.70
CA ILE A 53 1.77 -2.20 6.51
C ILE A 53 3.26 -2.45 6.63
N LYS A 54 3.67 -3.69 6.40
CA LYS A 54 5.06 -4.12 6.51
C LYS A 54 5.51 -4.75 5.21
N LYS A 55 6.79 -4.65 4.95
CA LYS A 55 7.40 -5.29 3.80
C LYS A 55 8.32 -6.39 4.28
N THR A 56 8.14 -7.60 3.75
CA THR A 56 9.01 -8.72 4.06
C THR A 56 9.52 -9.25 2.73
N GLY A 57 10.80 -9.00 2.44
CA GLY A 57 11.33 -9.34 1.13
C GLY A 57 10.64 -8.52 0.06
N GLU A 58 9.99 -9.17 -0.87
CA GLU A 58 9.25 -8.48 -1.93
C GLU A 58 7.76 -8.46 -1.66
N ASN A 59 7.34 -8.97 -0.52
CA ASN A 59 5.93 -9.06 -0.20
C ASN A 59 5.50 -8.00 0.79
N LEU A 60 4.25 -7.58 0.66
CA LEU A 60 3.66 -6.67 1.62
C LEU A 60 2.63 -7.43 2.44
N SER A 61 2.58 -7.12 3.73
CA SER A 61 1.57 -7.67 4.61
C SER A 61 1.05 -6.55 5.48
N ALA A 62 -0.04 -6.79 6.18
CA ALA A 62 -0.63 -5.76 7.01
C ALA A 62 -1.35 -6.35 8.21
N VAL A 63 -1.47 -5.51 9.25
CA VAL A 63 -2.28 -5.85 10.40
C VAL A 63 -3.28 -4.71 10.57
N PHE A 64 -4.55 -5.03 10.52
CA PHE A 64 -5.61 -4.06 10.74
C PHE A 64 -6.13 -4.21 12.15
N THR A 65 -6.37 -3.11 12.82
CA THR A 65 -6.98 -3.13 14.14
C THR A 65 -8.30 -2.37 14.05
N ILE A 66 -9.40 -3.08 14.23
CA ILE A 66 -10.73 -2.51 14.16
C ILE A 66 -11.48 -2.95 15.41
N SER A 67 -12.00 -2.00 16.17
CA SER A 67 -12.76 -2.31 17.41
C SER A 67 -11.99 -3.23 18.33
N ASP A 68 -10.71 -2.94 18.52
CA ASP A 68 -9.82 -3.71 19.40
C ASP A 68 -9.55 -5.14 18.92
N THR A 69 -9.92 -5.46 17.69
CA THR A 69 -9.65 -6.78 17.11
C THR A 69 -8.60 -6.63 16.03
N GLU A 70 -7.57 -7.45 16.07
CA GLU A 70 -6.53 -7.44 15.06
C GLU A 70 -6.82 -8.47 13.98
N MET A 71 -6.63 -8.05 12.73
CA MET A 71 -6.78 -8.93 11.59
C MET A 71 -5.51 -8.88 10.77
N THR A 72 -4.93 -10.04 10.50
CA THR A 72 -3.69 -10.11 9.76
C THR A 72 -3.96 -10.40 8.29
N VAL A 73 -3.37 -9.56 7.44
CA VAL A 73 -3.41 -9.77 6.00
C VAL A 73 -2.04 -10.25 5.59
N LYS A 74 -1.95 -11.50 5.19
CA LYS A 74 -0.65 -12.12 4.90
C LYS A 74 0.01 -11.59 3.65
N GLU A 75 -0.76 -11.15 2.70
CA GLU A 75 -0.19 -10.66 1.45
C GLU A 75 -1.04 -9.57 0.84
N ILE A 76 -0.39 -8.47 0.47
CA ILE A 76 -1.01 -7.40 -0.31
C ILE A 76 -0.37 -7.46 -1.67
N LYS A 77 -1.17 -7.65 -2.70
CA LYS A 77 -0.67 -7.74 -4.07
C LYS A 77 -0.71 -6.39 -4.74
N LYS A 78 0.34 -6.06 -5.48
CA LYS A 78 0.39 -4.82 -6.23
C LYS A 78 0.26 -5.15 -7.71
N GLU A 79 -0.74 -4.56 -8.36
CA GLU A 79 -0.95 -4.70 -9.79
C GLU A 79 -1.02 -3.32 -10.39
N SER A 80 0.00 -2.94 -11.14
CA SER A 80 0.10 -1.59 -11.69
C SER A 80 0.12 -0.58 -10.54
N ASP A 81 -0.86 0.31 -10.45
CA ASP A 81 -0.93 1.30 -9.38
C ASP A 81 -1.84 0.87 -8.24
N THR A 82 -2.38 -0.32 -8.31
CA THR A 82 -3.42 -0.76 -7.39
C THR A 82 -2.90 -1.83 -6.44
N TYR A 83 -3.25 -1.70 -5.18
CA TYR A 83 -2.92 -2.69 -4.17
C TYR A 83 -4.20 -3.43 -3.80
N LYS A 84 -4.13 -4.75 -3.71
CA LYS A 84 -5.29 -5.58 -3.40
C LYS A 84 -4.99 -6.56 -2.29
N CYS A 85 -5.95 -6.74 -1.41
CA CYS A 85 -5.83 -7.75 -0.38
C CYS A 85 -7.21 -8.20 0.06
N ASN A 86 -7.26 -9.36 0.71
CA ASN A 86 -8.51 -9.94 1.18
C ASN A 86 -8.35 -10.39 2.61
N PHE A 87 -9.39 -10.26 3.39
CA PHE A 87 -9.35 -10.70 4.78
C PHE A 87 -10.78 -10.86 5.29
N TYR A 88 -10.91 -11.44 6.48
CA TYR A 88 -12.21 -11.63 7.10
C TYR A 88 -12.35 -10.69 8.30
N VAL A 89 -13.52 -10.05 8.39
CA VAL A 89 -13.84 -9.19 9.50
C VAL A 89 -15.10 -9.76 10.12
N ASP A 90 -14.97 -10.33 11.32
CA ASP A 90 -16.12 -10.93 12.02
C ASP A 90 -16.89 -11.91 11.13
N GLY A 91 -16.15 -12.75 10.40
CA GLY A 91 -16.79 -13.75 9.55
C GLY A 91 -17.19 -13.28 8.17
N THR A 92 -17.06 -11.99 7.90
CA THR A 92 -17.41 -11.44 6.59
C THR A 92 -16.17 -11.30 5.74
N TYR A 93 -16.22 -11.82 4.52
CA TYR A 93 -15.11 -11.73 3.59
C TYR A 93 -15.04 -10.33 2.99
N VAL A 94 -13.90 -9.69 3.10
CA VAL A 94 -13.72 -8.33 2.62
C VAL A 94 -12.59 -8.29 1.61
N SER A 95 -12.86 -7.67 0.46
CA SER A 95 -11.85 -7.42 -0.56
C SER A 95 -11.52 -5.94 -0.53
N LEU A 96 -10.27 -5.61 -0.28
CA LEU A 96 -9.84 -4.22 -0.21
C LEU A 96 -8.92 -3.90 -1.37
N THR A 97 -9.21 -2.80 -2.04
CA THR A 97 -8.40 -2.32 -3.15
C THR A 97 -8.07 -0.86 -2.88
N PHE A 98 -6.82 -0.49 -2.99
CA PHE A 98 -6.45 0.90 -2.73
C PHE A 98 -5.30 1.35 -3.63
N ILE A 99 -5.19 2.68 -3.77
CA ILE A 99 -4.11 3.31 -4.52
C ILE A 99 -3.47 4.35 -3.63
N GLN A 100 -2.25 4.71 -3.96
CA GLN A 100 -1.55 5.72 -3.20
C GLN A 100 -1.80 7.10 -3.81
N GLU A 101 -2.23 8.04 -2.99
CA GLU A 101 -2.45 9.42 -3.41
C GLU A 101 -1.50 10.33 -2.65
N GLY A 102 -0.24 10.30 -3.01
CA GLY A 102 0.74 11.12 -2.32
C GLY A 102 1.45 10.34 -1.23
N LYS A 103 2.26 11.02 -0.46
CA LYS A 103 3.10 10.37 0.55
C LYS A 103 2.32 9.83 1.74
N ASN A 104 1.28 10.53 2.13
CA ASN A 104 0.61 10.26 3.39
C ASN A 104 -0.84 9.87 3.26
N LYS A 105 -1.26 9.48 2.08
CA LYS A 105 -2.66 9.14 1.86
C LYS A 105 -2.83 7.97 0.92
N LEU A 106 -3.72 7.06 1.28
CA LEU A 106 -4.15 5.97 0.42
C LEU A 106 -5.66 6.07 0.30
N THR A 107 -6.17 5.83 -0.90
CA THR A 107 -7.60 5.89 -1.14
C THR A 107 -8.04 4.55 -1.73
N GLY A 108 -9.09 3.98 -1.18
CA GLY A 108 -9.52 2.69 -1.65
C GLY A 108 -10.98 2.40 -1.44
N LYS A 109 -11.32 1.16 -1.70
CA LYS A 109 -12.67 0.66 -1.55
C LYS A 109 -12.63 -0.73 -0.96
N ALA A 110 -13.53 -0.98 -0.03
CA ALA A 110 -13.70 -2.29 0.55
C ALA A 110 -15.02 -2.86 0.02
N ASN A 111 -14.97 -4.09 -0.48
CA ASN A 111 -16.16 -4.76 -0.97
C ASN A 111 -16.50 -5.86 0.02
N ALA A 112 -17.65 -5.75 0.65
CA ALA A 112 -18.10 -6.71 1.65
C ALA A 112 -19.58 -7.04 1.38
N GLU A 113 -19.84 -8.30 1.05
CA GLU A 113 -21.22 -8.75 0.80
C GLU A 113 -21.94 -7.90 -0.24
N GLY A 114 -21.22 -7.57 -1.32
CA GLY A 114 -21.82 -6.78 -2.38
C GLY A 114 -21.86 -5.28 -2.16
N MET A 115 -21.50 -4.84 -0.95
CA MET A 115 -21.46 -3.41 -0.65
C MET A 115 -20.07 -2.87 -0.92
N VAL A 116 -19.99 -1.71 -1.56
CA VAL A 116 -18.73 -1.04 -1.82
C VAL A 116 -18.61 0.14 -0.87
N ILE A 117 -17.60 0.10 -0.03
CA ILE A 117 -17.40 1.09 1.02
C ILE A 117 -16.10 1.85 0.76
N PRO A 118 -16.16 3.16 0.55
CA PRO A 118 -14.95 3.95 0.35
C PRO A 118 -14.13 4.01 1.65
N VAL A 119 -12.81 3.88 1.52
CA VAL A 119 -11.90 3.90 2.66
C VAL A 119 -10.75 4.84 2.36
N THR A 120 -10.42 5.67 3.33
CA THR A 120 -9.27 6.57 3.22
C THR A 120 -8.27 6.24 4.31
N PHE A 121 -7.00 6.11 3.93
CA PHE A 121 -5.93 5.86 4.88
C PHE A 121 -5.08 7.11 4.99
N THR A 122 -4.73 7.49 6.21
CA THR A 122 -3.85 8.62 6.46
C THR A 122 -2.65 8.13 7.24
N LYS A 123 -1.46 8.44 6.77
CA LYS A 123 -0.24 7.96 7.40
C LYS A 123 -0.01 8.64 8.74
N ILE A 124 0.37 7.83 9.72
CA ILE A 124 0.72 8.37 11.03
C ILE A 124 2.17 8.82 10.96
N VAL A 125 2.37 10.12 11.08
CA VAL A 125 3.70 10.71 10.99
C VAL A 125 4.23 10.95 12.38
N LYS A 126 5.20 10.15 12.78
CA LYS A 126 5.75 10.26 14.12
C LYS A 126 6.96 11.15 14.22
N ALA A 127 7.53 11.50 13.10
CA ALA A 127 8.73 12.30 13.13
C ALA A 127 8.53 13.64 13.81
N VAL A 128 7.34 14.10 13.78
CA VAL A 128 7.05 15.39 14.39
C VAL A 128 7.34 15.41 15.84
N GLN A 129 7.11 14.29 16.49
CA GLN A 129 7.30 14.28 17.86
C GLN A 129 8.70 14.20 18.23
N ALA A 130 9.51 13.92 17.35
CA ALA A 130 10.86 13.93 17.74
C ALA A 130 11.18 15.29 18.19
N ARG A 131 10.82 15.75 18.61
CA ARG A 131 11.14 16.87 18.96
C ARG A 131 11.12 17.07 19.88
#